data_15089678a530d53c553c80f1fde24cfd
#
_entry.id   15089678a530d53c553c80f1fde24cfd
#
_cell.length_a   1.000
_cell.length_b   1.000
_cell.length_c   1.000
_cell.angle_alpha   90.00
_cell.angle_beta   90.00
_cell.angle_gamma   90.00
#
_symmetry.space_group_name_H-M   'P 1'
#
loop_
_entity.id
_entity.type
_entity.pdbx_description
1 polymer ?
#
loop_
_entity_poly.entity_id
_entity_poly.type
_entity_poly.pdbx_seq_one_letter_code
_entity_poly.pdbx_strand_id
1 'polypeptide(L)'
;MCIRDSSQIEDSAAHYEASAPGVGFAAGGGVAKAVEEVIHRIRPEVEVKTVAAEGLDECRKMLRGARTGKYNGYLLEGMACPGGCIAGAGTVQPAEKSRRNLERYKQAAPMANPMDTPYLEDIHLVYESGDEWDYVERH
;
A
#
# COMPACT_ATOMS: atom_id res chain seq x y z
N MET A 1 -17.16 -28.28 -0.19
CA MET A 1 -16.79 -26.92 0.27
C MET A 1 -17.96 -26.39 1.08
N CYS A 2 -17.86 -26.35 2.42
CA CYS A 2 -18.93 -25.84 3.26
C CYS A 2 -18.87 -24.31 3.26
N ILE A 3 -19.85 -23.67 2.65
CA ILE A 3 -20.05 -22.23 2.80
C ILE A 3 -20.58 -22.04 4.22
N ARG A 4 -19.74 -21.55 5.13
CA ARG A 4 -20.20 -21.11 6.45
C ARG A 4 -21.09 -19.88 6.25
N ASP A 5 -22.26 -19.94 6.84
CA ASP A 5 -23.16 -18.79 6.87
C ASP A 5 -22.49 -17.67 7.66
N SER A 6 -22.20 -16.56 6.98
CA SER A 6 -21.52 -15.38 7.57
C SER A 6 -22.34 -14.75 8.70
N SER A 7 -23.65 -15.02 8.75
CA SER A 7 -24.53 -14.53 9.85
C SER A 7 -24.23 -15.18 11.21
N GLN A 8 -23.46 -16.29 11.22
CA GLN A 8 -23.07 -17.01 12.44
C GLN A 8 -21.65 -16.63 12.92
N ILE A 9 -20.96 -15.75 12.21
CA ILE A 9 -19.66 -15.25 12.60
C ILE A 9 -19.89 -14.01 13.46
N GLU A 10 -19.50 -14.09 14.73
CA GLU A 10 -19.48 -12.91 15.59
C GLU A 10 -18.56 -11.86 14.98
N ASP A 11 -19.02 -10.61 14.92
CA ASP A 11 -18.18 -9.48 14.53
C ASP A 11 -16.99 -9.43 15.49
N SER A 12 -15.85 -9.92 15.03
CA SER A 12 -14.61 -9.63 15.73
C SER A 12 -14.41 -8.12 15.66
N ALA A 13 -14.23 -7.50 16.81
CA ALA A 13 -13.90 -6.07 16.89
C ALA A 13 -12.79 -5.81 15.88
N ALA A 14 -13.09 -5.02 14.85
CA ALA A 14 -12.11 -4.68 13.86
C ALA A 14 -10.96 -3.94 14.56
N HIS A 15 -9.79 -4.56 14.61
CA HIS A 15 -8.60 -3.91 15.14
C HIS A 15 -8.21 -2.79 14.18
N TYR A 16 -8.50 -1.55 14.56
CA TYR A 16 -8.12 -0.35 13.81
C TYR A 16 -6.65 -0.01 14.10
N GLU A 17 -5.76 -0.90 13.70
CA GLU A 17 -4.31 -0.73 13.92
C GLU A 17 -3.57 -0.22 12.67
N ALA A 18 -4.32 0.09 11.60
CA ALA A 18 -3.74 0.60 10.37
C ALA A 18 -3.44 2.10 10.47
N SER A 19 -2.31 2.52 9.92
CA SER A 19 -2.00 3.93 9.72
C SER A 19 -2.85 4.54 8.59
N ALA A 20 -3.06 5.85 8.61
CA ALA A 20 -3.77 6.55 7.55
C ALA A 20 -3.15 6.30 6.15
N PRO A 21 -1.83 6.36 5.97
CA PRO A 21 -1.21 5.97 4.70
C PRO A 21 -1.42 4.50 4.36
N GLY A 22 -1.39 3.58 5.35
CA GLY A 22 -1.64 2.15 5.14
C GLY A 22 -3.06 1.89 4.62
N VAL A 23 -4.06 2.54 5.19
CA VAL A 23 -5.44 2.52 4.66
C VAL A 23 -5.47 3.00 3.20
N GLY A 24 -4.64 3.98 2.86
CA GLY A 24 -4.53 4.54 1.51
C GLY A 24 -4.05 3.56 0.44
N PHE A 25 -3.46 2.42 0.80
CA PHE A 25 -2.95 1.40 -0.16
C PHE A 25 -4.02 0.87 -1.11
N ALA A 26 -5.29 0.93 -0.72
CA ALA A 26 -6.40 0.48 -1.53
C ALA A 26 -6.68 1.39 -2.76
N ALA A 27 -6.13 2.58 -2.80
CA ALA A 27 -6.21 3.51 -3.94
C ALA A 27 -4.86 3.61 -4.66
N GLY A 28 -4.89 3.91 -5.96
CA GLY A 28 -3.66 4.11 -6.73
C GLY A 28 -2.84 5.28 -6.20
N GLY A 29 -1.53 5.14 -6.16
CA GLY A 29 -0.60 6.10 -5.56
C GLY A 29 -0.49 6.02 -4.03
N GLY A 30 -1.27 5.17 -3.37
CA GLY A 30 -1.32 5.10 -1.92
C GLY A 30 -0.07 4.49 -1.29
N VAL A 31 0.51 3.48 -1.93
CA VAL A 31 1.75 2.84 -1.45
C VAL A 31 2.93 3.78 -1.60
N ALA A 32 3.08 4.39 -2.78
CA ALA A 32 4.15 5.36 -3.03
C ALA A 32 4.11 6.53 -2.03
N LYS A 33 2.90 7.03 -1.75
CA LYS A 33 2.71 8.10 -0.77
C LYS A 33 3.11 7.68 0.64
N ALA A 34 2.77 6.46 1.07
CA ALA A 34 3.16 5.97 2.38
C ALA A 34 4.69 5.83 2.52
N VAL A 35 5.36 5.35 1.47
CA VAL A 35 6.83 5.27 1.42
C VAL A 35 7.44 6.67 1.45
N GLU A 36 6.91 7.61 0.70
CA GLU A 36 7.32 9.02 0.71
C GLU A 36 7.25 9.62 2.12
N GLU A 37 6.13 9.42 2.83
CA GLU A 37 5.94 9.91 4.19
C GLU A 37 6.94 9.29 5.19
N VAL A 38 7.30 8.01 5.01
CA VAL A 38 8.35 7.36 5.81
C VAL A 38 9.72 7.94 5.50
N ILE A 39 10.05 8.12 4.22
CA ILE A 39 11.33 8.71 3.80
C ILE A 39 11.47 10.12 4.37
N HIS A 40 10.45 10.94 4.25
CA HIS A 40 10.46 12.30 4.82
C HIS A 40 10.65 12.33 6.33
N ARG A 41 10.16 11.32 7.04
CA ARG A 41 10.36 11.21 8.49
C ARG A 41 11.79 10.82 8.85
N ILE A 42 12.42 9.92 8.06
CA ILE A 42 13.79 9.44 8.31
C ILE A 42 14.83 10.41 7.73
N ARG A 43 14.55 10.99 6.58
CA ARG A 43 15.45 11.85 5.79
C ARG A 43 14.68 13.04 5.24
N PRO A 44 14.40 14.08 6.06
CA PRO A 44 13.62 15.25 5.62
C PRO A 44 14.26 16.03 4.47
N GLU A 45 15.58 15.89 4.29
CA GLU A 45 16.34 16.55 3.24
C GLU A 45 16.19 15.89 1.84
N VAL A 46 15.62 14.67 1.80
CA VAL A 46 15.49 13.92 0.54
C VAL A 46 14.18 14.29 -0.15
N GLU A 47 14.28 14.85 -1.36
CA GLU A 47 13.13 15.04 -2.25
C GLU A 47 12.77 13.69 -2.90
N VAL A 48 11.60 13.15 -2.58
CA VAL A 48 11.11 11.91 -3.17
C VAL A 48 10.27 12.24 -4.40
N LYS A 49 10.65 11.68 -5.54
CA LYS A 49 9.88 11.76 -6.78
C LYS A 49 9.13 10.48 -6.98
N THR A 50 7.82 10.57 -7.13
CA THR A 50 6.94 9.41 -7.28
C THR A 50 6.24 9.41 -8.64
N VAL A 51 6.01 8.23 -9.19
CA VAL A 51 5.15 8.02 -10.36
C VAL A 51 4.27 6.81 -10.08
N ALA A 52 2.96 7.00 -10.18
CA ALA A 52 1.98 5.92 -10.07
C ALA A 52 1.35 5.64 -11.44
N ALA A 53 1.15 4.37 -11.74
CA ALA A 53 0.47 3.90 -12.94
C ALA A 53 -0.65 2.93 -12.56
N GLU A 54 -1.81 3.11 -13.17
CA GLU A 54 -3.00 2.29 -12.95
C GLU A 54 -3.42 1.60 -14.25
N GLY A 55 -3.67 0.29 -14.16
CA GLY A 55 -3.94 -0.54 -15.32
C GLY A 55 -2.66 -1.08 -15.98
N LEU A 56 -2.76 -2.29 -16.53
CA LEU A 56 -1.59 -3.02 -17.08
C LEU A 56 -0.89 -2.26 -18.21
N ASP A 57 -1.64 -1.53 -19.05
CA ASP A 57 -1.05 -0.80 -20.18
C ASP A 57 -0.24 0.41 -19.71
N GLU A 58 -0.74 1.16 -18.72
CA GLU A 58 0.01 2.28 -18.13
C GLU A 58 1.22 1.78 -17.36
N CYS A 59 1.10 0.68 -16.62
CA CYS A 59 2.23 0.04 -15.96
C CYS A 59 3.32 -0.37 -16.98
N ARG A 60 2.93 -0.95 -18.13
CA ARG A 60 3.87 -1.28 -19.21
C ARG A 60 4.58 -0.05 -19.78
N LYS A 61 3.84 1.05 -19.96
CA LYS A 61 4.42 2.31 -20.45
C LYS A 61 5.43 2.87 -19.44
N MET A 62 5.06 2.88 -18.16
CA MET A 62 5.94 3.30 -17.07
C MET A 62 7.23 2.46 -17.04
N LEU A 63 7.13 1.13 -17.08
CA LEU A 63 8.28 0.24 -17.06
C LEU A 63 9.18 0.40 -18.30
N ARG A 64 8.60 0.65 -19.48
CA ARG A 64 9.40 0.97 -20.68
C ARG A 64 10.18 2.27 -20.48
N GLY A 65 9.54 3.29 -19.88
CA GLY A 65 10.20 4.54 -19.53
C GLY A 65 11.34 4.33 -18.53
N ALA A 66 11.12 3.49 -17.52
CA ALA A 66 12.15 3.14 -16.54
C ALA A 66 13.37 2.48 -17.19
N ARG A 67 13.16 1.53 -18.13
CA ARG A 67 14.26 0.90 -18.89
C ARG A 67 15.10 1.90 -19.70
N THR A 68 14.52 3.00 -20.13
CA THR A 68 15.22 4.03 -20.90
C THR A 68 15.85 5.12 -20.01
N GLY A 69 15.77 4.96 -18.68
CA GLY A 69 16.33 5.91 -17.72
C GLY A 69 15.45 7.13 -17.44
N LYS A 70 14.25 7.22 -18.01
CA LYS A 70 13.33 8.37 -17.83
C LYS A 70 12.98 8.62 -16.37
N TYR A 71 12.93 7.55 -15.57
CA TYR A 71 12.52 7.59 -14.16
C TYR A 71 13.66 7.25 -13.20
N ASN A 72 14.91 7.55 -13.57
CA ASN A 72 16.04 7.36 -12.67
C ASN A 72 15.86 8.21 -11.40
N GLY A 73 15.95 7.57 -10.22
CA GLY A 73 15.73 8.22 -8.93
C GLY A 73 14.25 8.43 -8.56
N TYR A 74 13.33 7.82 -9.28
CA TYR A 74 11.91 7.85 -8.96
C TYR A 74 11.47 6.57 -8.22
N LEU A 75 10.56 6.71 -7.28
CA LEU A 75 9.77 5.61 -6.75
C LEU A 75 8.61 5.34 -7.71
N LEU A 76 8.51 4.11 -8.18
CA LEU A 76 7.48 3.71 -9.14
C LEU A 76 6.46 2.80 -8.46
N GLU A 77 5.19 3.14 -8.57
CA GLU A 77 4.07 2.30 -8.14
C GLU A 77 3.25 1.85 -9.35
N GLY A 78 2.96 0.56 -9.44
CA GLY A 78 2.10 0.00 -10.49
C GLY A 78 0.95 -0.79 -9.88
N MET A 79 -0.28 -0.45 -10.23
CA MET A 79 -1.49 -1.20 -9.86
C MET A 79 -2.18 -1.76 -11.11
N ALA A 80 -2.56 -3.04 -11.07
CA ALA A 80 -3.23 -3.69 -12.20
C ALA A 80 -4.63 -3.13 -12.47
N CYS A 81 -5.36 -2.75 -11.43
CA CYS A 81 -6.72 -2.24 -11.54
C CYS A 81 -6.72 -0.71 -11.65
N PRO A 82 -7.36 -0.11 -12.67
CA PRO A 82 -7.61 1.32 -12.70
C PRO A 82 -8.45 1.77 -11.49
N GLY A 83 -8.00 2.78 -10.77
CA GLY A 83 -8.64 3.25 -9.54
C GLY A 83 -8.22 2.50 -8.27
N GLY A 84 -7.29 1.54 -8.39
CA GLY A 84 -6.81 0.73 -7.26
C GLY A 84 -7.77 -0.40 -6.87
N CYS A 85 -7.51 -1.02 -5.71
CA CYS A 85 -8.28 -2.16 -5.22
C CYS A 85 -9.76 -1.84 -4.98
N ILE A 86 -10.06 -0.59 -4.63
CA ILE A 86 -11.44 -0.11 -4.40
C ILE A 86 -12.29 -0.04 -5.67
N ALA A 87 -11.67 -0.16 -6.85
CA ALA A 87 -12.33 -0.17 -8.15
C ALA A 87 -12.04 -1.46 -8.93
N GLY A 88 -11.38 -2.43 -8.30
CA GLY A 88 -10.98 -3.69 -8.92
C GLY A 88 -12.14 -4.65 -9.16
N ALA A 89 -11.82 -5.77 -9.79
CA ALA A 89 -12.77 -6.85 -10.06
C ALA A 89 -13.38 -7.38 -8.77
N GLY A 90 -14.71 -7.59 -8.75
CA GLY A 90 -15.45 -8.07 -7.58
C GLY A 90 -15.92 -6.97 -6.63
N THR A 91 -15.62 -5.70 -6.88
CA THR A 91 -16.20 -4.60 -6.10
C THR A 91 -17.69 -4.44 -6.42
N VAL A 92 -18.50 -4.27 -5.39
CA VAL A 92 -19.97 -4.16 -5.50
C VAL A 92 -20.47 -2.72 -5.45
N GLN A 93 -19.56 -1.77 -5.25
CA GLN A 93 -19.88 -0.34 -5.18
C GLN A 93 -19.21 0.44 -6.31
N PRO A 94 -19.81 1.54 -6.77
CA PRO A 94 -19.13 2.46 -7.67
C PRO A 94 -17.83 2.99 -7.06
N ALA A 95 -16.76 3.04 -7.85
CA ALA A 95 -15.42 3.46 -7.41
C ALA A 95 -15.42 4.81 -6.68
N GLU A 96 -16.21 5.76 -7.16
CA GLU A 96 -16.37 7.08 -6.56
C GLU A 96 -16.90 7.02 -5.11
N LYS A 97 -17.89 6.16 -4.86
CA LYS A 97 -18.43 5.95 -3.51
C LYS A 97 -17.41 5.26 -2.62
N SER A 98 -16.72 4.26 -3.14
CA SER A 98 -15.66 3.54 -2.42
C SER A 98 -14.51 4.48 -2.05
N ARG A 99 -14.11 5.38 -2.96
CA ARG A 99 -13.07 6.38 -2.70
C ARG A 99 -13.46 7.33 -1.56
N ARG A 100 -14.70 7.84 -1.55
CA ARG A 100 -15.18 8.69 -0.44
C ARG A 100 -15.22 7.96 0.90
N ASN A 101 -15.62 6.68 0.88
CA ASN A 101 -15.64 5.86 2.09
C ASN A 101 -14.22 5.58 2.59
N LEU A 102 -13.29 5.25 1.68
CA LEU A 102 -11.88 5.05 2.00
C LEU A 102 -11.27 6.31 2.64
N GLU A 103 -11.55 7.48 2.08
CA GLU A 103 -11.02 8.74 2.62
C GLU A 103 -11.53 9.01 4.04
N ARG A 104 -12.82 8.76 4.31
CA ARG A 104 -13.35 8.86 5.68
C ARG A 104 -12.70 7.87 6.64
N TYR A 105 -12.49 6.64 6.17
CA TYR A 105 -11.84 5.60 6.96
C TYR A 105 -10.38 5.96 7.25
N LYS A 106 -9.68 6.49 6.26
CA LYS A 106 -8.32 6.99 6.39
C LYS A 106 -8.21 8.14 7.40
N GLN A 107 -9.17 9.09 7.39
CA GLN A 107 -9.21 10.19 8.35
C GLN A 107 -9.48 9.73 9.79
N ALA A 108 -10.14 8.59 9.96
CA ALA A 108 -10.42 7.98 11.26
C ALA A 108 -9.28 7.07 11.76
N ALA A 109 -8.25 6.84 10.95
CA ALA A 109 -7.13 5.97 11.32
C ALA A 109 -6.35 6.54 12.50
N PRO A 110 -6.00 5.72 13.52
CA PRO A 110 -5.38 6.20 14.75
C PRO A 110 -3.93 6.67 14.57
N MET A 111 -3.26 6.23 13.50
CA MET A 111 -1.85 6.52 13.25
C MET A 111 -1.68 7.36 11.99
N ALA A 112 -0.95 8.47 12.11
CA ALA A 112 -0.72 9.40 11.02
C ALA A 112 0.41 8.94 10.07
N ASN A 113 1.37 8.16 10.57
CA ASN A 113 2.53 7.69 9.80
C ASN A 113 2.65 6.17 9.91
N PRO A 114 3.10 5.46 8.86
CA PRO A 114 3.32 4.03 8.91
C PRO A 114 4.30 3.58 10.01
N MET A 115 5.24 4.44 10.40
CA MET A 115 6.20 4.16 11.45
C MET A 115 5.62 4.29 12.88
N ASP A 116 4.37 4.70 13.02
CA ASP A 116 3.70 4.76 14.33
C ASP A 116 3.09 3.40 14.73
N THR A 117 3.27 2.37 13.89
CA THR A 117 2.73 1.04 14.15
C THR A 117 3.43 0.38 15.34
N PRO A 118 2.67 -0.30 16.24
CA PRO A 118 3.26 -1.07 17.34
C PRO A 118 4.10 -2.27 16.87
N TYR A 119 3.91 -2.71 15.61
CA TYR A 119 4.64 -3.84 15.03
C TYR A 119 6.04 -3.48 14.51
N LEU A 120 6.45 -2.22 14.64
CA LEU A 120 7.78 -1.81 14.16
C LEU A 120 8.92 -2.54 14.87
N GLU A 121 8.75 -2.81 16.18
CA GLU A 121 9.71 -3.56 16.98
C GLU A 121 9.84 -5.00 16.49
N ASP A 122 8.75 -5.63 16.10
CA ASP A 122 8.77 -7.00 15.55
C ASP A 122 9.55 -7.07 14.23
N ILE A 123 9.47 -6.03 13.41
CA ILE A 123 10.22 -5.93 12.15
C ILE A 123 11.72 -5.78 12.45
N HIS A 124 12.10 -5.00 13.46
CA HIS A 124 13.49 -4.86 13.87
C HIS A 124 14.09 -6.18 14.37
N LEU A 125 13.33 -6.99 15.10
CA LEU A 125 13.76 -8.31 15.54
C LEU A 125 14.14 -9.24 14.39
N VAL A 126 13.39 -9.17 13.26
CA VAL A 126 13.71 -9.95 12.05
C VAL A 126 15.01 -9.45 11.40
N TYR A 127 15.28 -8.15 11.42
CA TYR A 127 16.51 -7.57 10.86
C TYR A 127 17.75 -7.83 11.73
N GLU A 128 17.59 -7.83 13.06
CA GLU A 128 18.69 -8.04 14.01
C GLU A 128 19.08 -9.50 14.14
N SER A 129 18.22 -10.45 13.82
CA SER A 129 18.51 -11.89 13.88
C SER A 129 19.56 -12.35 12.87
N GLY A 130 19.97 -11.48 11.94
CA GLY A 130 21.02 -11.80 10.97
C GLY A 130 20.61 -12.88 9.96
N ASP A 131 19.36 -13.24 9.93
CA ASP A 131 18.82 -14.09 8.88
C ASP A 131 18.85 -13.28 7.58
N GLU A 132 19.98 -13.35 6.91
CA GLU A 132 20.17 -12.88 5.56
C GLU A 132 18.99 -13.41 4.73
N TRP A 133 18.33 -12.53 4.00
CA TRP A 133 17.21 -12.89 3.14
C TRP A 133 17.66 -13.90 2.07
N ASP A 134 17.75 -15.16 2.44
CA ASP A 134 17.96 -16.33 1.56
C ASP A 134 16.77 -16.59 0.62
N TYR A 135 15.87 -15.60 0.51
CA TYR A 135 14.65 -15.74 -0.29
C TYR A 135 14.92 -15.61 -1.80
N VAL A 136 16.03 -15.02 -2.18
CA VAL A 136 16.36 -14.76 -3.61
C VAL A 136 17.02 -15.96 -4.28
N GLU A 137 17.62 -16.89 -3.52
CA GLU A 137 18.34 -18.03 -4.10
C GLU A 137 17.56 -19.35 -4.18
N ARG A 138 16.31 -19.42 -3.70
CA ARG A 138 15.53 -20.67 -3.67
C ARG A 138 14.46 -20.83 -4.76
N HIS A 139 14.45 -19.96 -5.79
CA HIS A 139 13.52 -20.12 -6.93
C HIS A 139 14.23 -19.96 -8.26
#